data_96af7964978fe7184ca965d99d075983
#
_entry.id   96af7964978fe7184ca965d99d075983
#
_cell.length_a   1.000
_cell.length_b   1.000
_cell.length_c   1.000
_cell.angle_alpha   90.00
_cell.angle_beta   90.00
_cell.angle_gamma   90.00
#
_symmetry.space_group_name_H-M   'P 1'
#
loop_
_entity.id
_entity.type
_entity.pdbx_description
1 polymer ?
#
loop_
_entity_poly.entity_id
_entity_poly.type
_entity_poly.pdbx_seq_one_letter_code
_entity_poly.pdbx_strand_id
1 'polypeptide(L)'
;MRDAEGNVKIDGCGDIIWEDREFDIRRKSFNQMPEELQKIFNEFQLDCIIHENYTMEQISRLVRRFNFNKPMNVSQRAFTFCDKYARKIRDILKQGFFIEAKYTKAERKNGTMERILMETVMCTFHLGNWKKSSQIGAYINENATMEEFESLGSCIGRLENIITEDLYGLFTSKDSFILFTLFHRFTKLNMDDKRFADFLHAFKDGLCDKEVDGKIFYESGRSLKDRPVIVEKLDILETLMCGYLGVQKPGPGQQIDLEKALGFVRENVIPFATKEDIGQYAEVLDSLLGKSNCDEKLLEMENRLSLVGIVAYSFENDIDLDDWIVDYCSRNDGYISDQAENFLHMKNDLQRFINGADAAHTDAA
;
A
#
# COMPACT_ATOMS: atom_id res chain seq x y z
N MET A 1 -35.56 37.07 -11.46
CA MET A 1 -36.55 37.13 -12.55
C MET A 1 -36.38 38.40 -13.35
N ARG A 2 -36.64 38.38 -14.68
CA ARG A 2 -36.55 39.58 -15.52
C ARG A 2 -37.97 39.94 -15.98
N ASP A 3 -38.23 41.23 -16.16
CA ASP A 3 -39.48 41.73 -16.76
C ASP A 3 -39.53 41.45 -18.29
N ALA A 4 -40.58 41.85 -18.93
CA ALA A 4 -40.75 41.67 -20.39
C ALA A 4 -39.70 42.44 -21.21
N GLU A 5 -38.99 43.37 -20.61
CA GLU A 5 -37.96 44.22 -21.21
C GLU A 5 -36.55 43.72 -20.89
N GLY A 6 -36.42 42.62 -20.10
CA GLY A 6 -35.16 41.96 -19.75
C GLY A 6 -34.48 42.50 -18.48
N ASN A 7 -35.12 43.41 -17.72
CA ASN A 7 -34.57 43.95 -16.48
C ASN A 7 -34.89 43.02 -15.29
N VAL A 8 -34.00 42.97 -14.30
CA VAL A 8 -34.25 42.23 -13.06
C VAL A 8 -35.37 42.90 -12.29
N LYS A 9 -36.43 42.17 -11.93
CA LYS A 9 -37.52 42.69 -11.11
C LYS A 9 -37.00 42.90 -9.69
N ILE A 10 -37.18 44.13 -9.20
CA ILE A 10 -36.77 44.56 -7.88
C ILE A 10 -38.05 45.01 -7.12
N ASP A 11 -38.15 44.67 -5.86
CA ASP A 11 -39.25 45.11 -5.02
C ASP A 11 -39.08 46.58 -4.55
N GLY A 12 -40.03 47.09 -3.79
CA GLY A 12 -39.99 48.47 -3.26
C GLY A 12 -38.86 48.74 -2.25
N CYS A 13 -38.15 47.72 -1.79
CA CYS A 13 -37.00 47.79 -0.89
C CYS A 13 -35.65 47.64 -1.63
N GLY A 14 -35.65 47.38 -2.93
CA GLY A 14 -34.46 47.18 -3.72
C GLY A 14 -34.00 45.72 -3.79
N ASP A 15 -34.76 44.76 -3.25
CA ASP A 15 -34.45 43.37 -3.30
C ASP A 15 -34.98 42.70 -4.57
N ILE A 16 -34.25 41.67 -5.05
CA ILE A 16 -34.65 40.90 -6.24
C ILE A 16 -35.90 40.08 -5.94
N ILE A 17 -36.97 40.29 -6.74
CA ILE A 17 -38.19 39.49 -6.64
C ILE A 17 -37.93 38.11 -7.25
N TRP A 18 -38.00 37.06 -6.43
CA TRP A 18 -37.96 35.67 -6.84
C TRP A 18 -39.38 35.13 -6.91
N GLU A 19 -39.78 34.67 -8.08
CA GLU A 19 -41.01 33.84 -8.20
C GLU A 19 -40.61 32.38 -8.10
N ASP A 20 -41.08 31.73 -7.05
CA ASP A 20 -40.92 30.28 -6.92
C ASP A 20 -41.80 29.58 -7.96
N ARG A 21 -41.16 28.83 -8.85
CA ARG A 21 -41.83 27.96 -9.83
C ARG A 21 -41.37 26.55 -9.63
N GLU A 22 -42.31 25.66 -9.43
CA GLU A 22 -42.02 24.22 -9.32
C GLU A 22 -42.08 23.55 -10.69
N PHE A 23 -41.00 22.84 -11.04
CA PHE A 23 -40.91 22.00 -12.24
C PHE A 23 -40.69 20.53 -11.83
N ASP A 24 -41.56 19.64 -12.29
CA ASP A 24 -41.30 18.21 -12.13
C ASP A 24 -40.25 17.73 -13.16
N ILE A 25 -39.02 17.60 -12.71
CA ILE A 25 -37.88 17.14 -13.53
C ILE A 25 -37.47 15.70 -13.22
N ARG A 26 -38.19 14.98 -12.36
CA ARG A 26 -37.87 13.61 -11.97
C ARG A 26 -37.84 12.68 -13.18
N ARG A 27 -36.74 11.97 -13.36
CA ARG A 27 -36.50 11.01 -14.48
C ARG A 27 -36.59 11.63 -15.88
N LYS A 28 -36.48 12.94 -16.04
CA LYS A 28 -36.44 13.62 -17.33
C LYS A 28 -34.99 13.95 -17.70
N SER A 29 -34.63 13.72 -18.94
CA SER A 29 -33.41 14.26 -19.54
C SER A 29 -33.64 15.74 -19.89
N PHE A 30 -32.56 16.50 -20.16
CA PHE A 30 -32.62 17.92 -20.51
C PHE A 30 -33.64 18.20 -21.63
N ASN A 31 -33.62 17.40 -22.70
CA ASN A 31 -34.51 17.57 -23.85
C ASN A 31 -36.00 17.24 -23.55
N GLN A 32 -36.28 16.61 -22.41
CA GLN A 32 -37.61 16.28 -21.93
C GLN A 32 -38.13 17.28 -20.90
N MET A 33 -37.31 18.24 -20.50
CA MET A 33 -37.72 19.30 -19.59
C MET A 33 -38.60 20.31 -20.32
N PRO A 34 -39.47 21.05 -19.60
CA PRO A 34 -40.21 22.18 -20.15
C PRO A 34 -39.26 23.18 -20.84
N GLU A 35 -39.69 23.74 -21.98
CA GLU A 35 -38.88 24.70 -22.76
C GLU A 35 -38.43 25.88 -21.94
N GLU A 36 -39.28 26.37 -21.04
CA GLU A 36 -38.95 27.47 -20.13
C GLU A 36 -37.76 27.14 -19.22
N LEU A 37 -37.72 25.91 -18.69
CA LEU A 37 -36.60 25.44 -17.86
C LEU A 37 -35.34 25.24 -18.69
N GLN A 38 -35.47 24.69 -19.91
CA GLN A 38 -34.34 24.59 -20.83
C GLN A 38 -33.74 25.94 -21.18
N LYS A 39 -34.58 26.98 -21.35
CA LYS A 39 -34.15 28.35 -21.62
C LYS A 39 -33.37 28.90 -20.42
N ILE A 40 -33.86 28.74 -19.19
CA ILE A 40 -33.18 29.17 -17.97
C ILE A 40 -31.79 28.49 -17.88
N PHE A 41 -31.68 27.22 -18.17
CA PHE A 41 -30.40 26.51 -18.18
C PHE A 41 -29.44 27.03 -19.26
N ASN A 42 -29.94 27.29 -20.47
CA ASN A 42 -29.12 27.78 -21.58
C ASN A 42 -28.64 29.22 -21.40
N GLU A 43 -29.41 30.03 -20.68
CA GLU A 43 -29.10 31.44 -20.38
C GLU A 43 -28.24 31.57 -19.11
N PHE A 44 -28.00 30.47 -18.38
CA PHE A 44 -27.17 30.50 -17.18
C PHE A 44 -25.70 30.73 -17.56
N GLN A 45 -25.13 31.84 -17.09
CA GLN A 45 -23.74 32.18 -17.32
C GLN A 45 -22.87 31.57 -16.23
N LEU A 46 -21.80 30.91 -16.66
CA LEU A 46 -20.76 30.35 -15.77
C LEU A 46 -19.50 31.22 -15.92
N ASP A 47 -19.05 31.79 -14.82
CA ASP A 47 -17.71 32.36 -14.76
C ASP A 47 -16.67 31.27 -14.69
N CYS A 48 -15.82 31.18 -15.71
CA CYS A 48 -14.75 30.21 -15.78
C CYS A 48 -13.40 30.87 -15.59
N ILE A 49 -12.62 30.39 -14.64
CA ILE A 49 -11.23 30.75 -14.45
C ILE A 49 -10.37 29.66 -15.11
N ILE A 50 -9.63 30.01 -16.15
CA ILE A 50 -8.74 29.09 -16.86
C ILE A 50 -7.33 29.26 -16.30
N HIS A 51 -6.76 28.18 -15.80
CA HIS A 51 -5.38 28.13 -15.34
C HIS A 51 -4.54 27.38 -16.38
N GLU A 52 -3.62 28.08 -17.01
CA GLU A 52 -2.72 27.48 -18.03
C GLU A 52 -1.36 27.17 -17.42
N ASN A 53 -0.72 26.11 -17.95
CA ASN A 53 0.65 25.69 -17.58
C ASN A 53 0.84 25.31 -16.10
N TYR A 54 -0.22 24.87 -15.43
CA TYR A 54 -0.14 24.41 -14.05
C TYR A 54 0.40 23.00 -13.96
N THR A 55 1.31 22.78 -12.99
CA THR A 55 1.77 21.45 -12.62
C THR A 55 0.66 20.66 -11.90
N MET A 56 0.79 19.33 -11.84
CA MET A 56 -0.16 18.49 -11.10
C MET A 56 -0.24 18.87 -9.62
N GLU A 57 0.89 19.27 -9.03
CA GLU A 57 0.93 19.76 -7.65
C GLU A 57 0.09 21.05 -7.47
N GLN A 58 0.23 22.00 -8.39
CA GLN A 58 -0.55 23.26 -8.35
C GLN A 58 -2.04 22.98 -8.54
N ILE A 59 -2.40 22.08 -9.46
CA ILE A 59 -3.80 21.64 -9.65
C ILE A 59 -4.34 20.99 -8.37
N SER A 60 -3.59 20.09 -7.76
CA SER A 60 -3.98 19.43 -6.51
C SER A 60 -4.18 20.41 -5.36
N ARG A 61 -3.33 21.44 -5.26
CA ARG A 61 -3.51 22.54 -4.29
C ARG A 61 -4.78 23.34 -4.55
N LEU A 62 -5.09 23.68 -5.82
CA LEU A 62 -6.33 24.36 -6.17
C LEU A 62 -7.56 23.54 -5.83
N VAL A 63 -7.58 22.24 -6.21
CA VAL A 63 -8.69 21.35 -5.90
C VAL A 63 -8.95 21.30 -4.39
N ARG A 64 -7.90 21.20 -3.56
CA ARG A 64 -8.04 21.23 -2.10
C ARG A 64 -8.64 22.56 -1.61
N ARG A 65 -8.21 23.69 -2.18
CA ARG A 65 -8.67 25.02 -1.80
C ARG A 65 -10.13 25.27 -2.17
N PHE A 66 -10.54 24.92 -3.39
CA PHE A 66 -11.91 25.13 -3.86
C PHE A 66 -12.93 24.18 -3.24
N ASN A 67 -12.51 23.00 -2.78
CA ASN A 67 -13.39 22.05 -2.09
C ASN A 67 -13.53 22.32 -0.57
N PHE A 68 -13.09 23.46 -0.08
CA PHE A 68 -13.16 23.78 1.34
C PHE A 68 -14.61 23.81 1.85
N ASN A 69 -15.56 24.27 1.05
CA ASN A 69 -16.98 24.38 1.40
C ASN A 69 -17.77 23.07 1.22
N LYS A 70 -17.27 22.14 0.43
CA LYS A 70 -17.82 20.79 0.27
C LYS A 70 -16.69 19.78 0.52
N PRO A 71 -16.55 19.29 1.73
CA PRO A 71 -15.41 18.46 2.09
C PRO A 71 -15.35 17.21 1.23
N MET A 72 -14.19 16.97 0.63
CA MET A 72 -13.88 15.71 -0.02
C MET A 72 -13.94 14.58 1.03
N ASN A 73 -14.39 13.40 0.62
CA ASN A 73 -14.24 12.23 1.46
C ASN A 73 -12.75 11.88 1.68
N VAL A 74 -12.47 10.99 2.63
CA VAL A 74 -11.10 10.63 3.02
C VAL A 74 -10.28 10.11 1.83
N SER A 75 -10.88 9.29 0.97
CA SER A 75 -10.19 8.70 -0.20
C SER A 75 -9.84 9.77 -1.24
N GLN A 76 -10.77 10.65 -1.57
CA GLN A 76 -10.54 11.76 -2.49
C GLN A 76 -9.46 12.71 -1.97
N ARG A 77 -9.53 13.04 -0.66
CA ARG A 77 -8.51 13.89 -0.02
C ARG A 77 -7.14 13.25 -0.06
N ALA A 78 -7.02 11.96 0.27
CA ALA A 78 -5.75 11.23 0.21
C ALA A 78 -5.15 11.28 -1.20
N PHE A 79 -5.95 11.03 -2.22
CA PHE A 79 -5.48 11.05 -3.61
C PHE A 79 -4.98 12.42 -4.07
N THR A 80 -5.55 13.53 -3.56
CA THR A 80 -5.03 14.87 -3.90
C THR A 80 -3.63 15.18 -3.35
N PHE A 81 -3.11 14.35 -2.46
CA PHE A 81 -1.73 14.44 -1.98
C PHE A 81 -0.76 13.52 -2.72
N CYS A 82 -1.26 12.62 -3.57
CA CYS A 82 -0.48 11.69 -4.37
C CYS A 82 -0.32 12.22 -5.83
N ASP A 83 0.10 13.47 -5.98
CA ASP A 83 0.12 14.16 -7.27
C ASP A 83 1.20 13.65 -8.22
N LYS A 84 2.38 13.27 -7.75
CA LYS A 84 3.45 12.65 -8.54
C LYS A 84 2.97 11.43 -9.33
N TYR A 85 2.15 10.59 -8.70
CA TYR A 85 1.72 9.29 -9.24
C TYR A 85 0.27 9.30 -9.73
N ALA A 86 -0.43 10.45 -9.63
CA ALA A 86 -1.85 10.54 -9.98
C ALA A 86 -2.15 10.09 -11.41
N ARG A 87 -1.27 10.40 -12.38
CA ARG A 87 -1.42 9.94 -13.77
C ARG A 87 -1.25 8.42 -13.87
N LYS A 88 -0.21 7.88 -13.27
CA LYS A 88 0.09 6.44 -13.31
C LYS A 88 -1.02 5.63 -12.65
N ILE A 89 -1.53 6.07 -11.49
CA ILE A 89 -2.68 5.44 -10.81
C ILE A 89 -3.89 5.40 -11.75
N ARG A 90 -4.22 6.51 -12.41
CA ARG A 90 -5.34 6.55 -13.36
C ARG A 90 -5.12 5.67 -14.59
N ASP A 91 -3.89 5.54 -15.05
CA ASP A 91 -3.59 4.66 -16.18
C ASP A 91 -3.73 3.18 -15.79
N ILE A 92 -3.32 2.79 -14.59
CA ILE A 92 -3.57 1.44 -14.05
C ILE A 92 -5.07 1.17 -13.94
N LEU A 93 -5.86 2.13 -13.46
CA LEU A 93 -7.32 2.00 -13.32
C LEU A 93 -8.07 1.84 -14.66
N LYS A 94 -7.42 2.09 -15.80
CA LYS A 94 -7.97 1.84 -17.15
C LYS A 94 -7.79 0.40 -17.62
N GLN A 95 -7.01 -0.43 -16.92
CA GLN A 95 -6.83 -1.84 -17.28
C GLN A 95 -8.16 -2.59 -17.21
N GLY A 96 -8.29 -3.63 -18.01
CA GLY A 96 -9.52 -4.41 -18.13
C GLY A 96 -9.98 -5.01 -16.81
N PHE A 97 -9.05 -5.40 -15.93
CA PHE A 97 -9.38 -5.86 -14.58
C PHE A 97 -10.35 -4.92 -13.85
N PHE A 98 -10.06 -3.61 -13.84
CA PHE A 98 -10.92 -2.63 -13.15
C PHE A 98 -12.21 -2.34 -13.89
N ILE A 99 -12.25 -2.57 -15.20
CA ILE A 99 -13.48 -2.42 -16.00
C ILE A 99 -14.47 -3.53 -15.64
N GLU A 100 -13.99 -4.78 -15.60
CA GLU A 100 -14.80 -5.99 -15.35
C GLU A 100 -15.11 -6.21 -13.86
N ALA A 101 -14.26 -5.74 -12.95
CA ALA A 101 -14.44 -5.94 -11.52
C ALA A 101 -15.76 -5.32 -11.01
N LYS A 102 -16.39 -5.99 -10.04
CA LYS A 102 -17.75 -5.68 -9.53
C LYS A 102 -17.80 -4.50 -8.55
N TYR A 103 -16.98 -3.47 -8.77
CA TYR A 103 -17.05 -2.26 -7.97
C TYR A 103 -18.29 -1.43 -8.30
N THR A 104 -18.91 -0.87 -7.30
CA THR A 104 -20.12 -0.05 -7.45
C THR A 104 -19.83 1.27 -8.18
N LYS A 105 -20.86 1.87 -8.79
CA LYS A 105 -20.76 3.20 -9.42
C LYS A 105 -20.28 4.29 -8.43
N ALA A 106 -20.61 4.15 -7.15
CA ALA A 106 -20.17 5.07 -6.11
C ALA A 106 -18.67 4.92 -5.84
N GLU A 107 -18.17 3.69 -5.71
CA GLU A 107 -16.74 3.41 -5.49
C GLU A 107 -15.87 3.89 -6.63
N ARG A 108 -16.35 3.77 -7.87
CA ARG A 108 -15.65 4.28 -9.08
C ARG A 108 -15.58 5.82 -9.14
N LYS A 109 -16.45 6.54 -8.43
CA LYS A 109 -16.54 8.02 -8.48
C LYS A 109 -15.99 8.73 -7.24
N ASN A 110 -15.90 8.04 -6.13
CA ASN A 110 -15.61 8.65 -4.82
C ASN A 110 -14.15 8.53 -4.38
N GLY A 111 -13.22 8.15 -5.27
CA GLY A 111 -11.81 7.99 -4.96
C GLY A 111 -11.44 6.65 -4.29
N THR A 112 -12.39 5.72 -4.18
CA THR A 112 -12.13 4.40 -3.59
C THR A 112 -11.15 3.59 -4.43
N MET A 113 -11.23 3.68 -5.76
CA MET A 113 -10.37 2.93 -6.67
C MET A 113 -8.91 3.39 -6.54
N GLU A 114 -8.69 4.70 -6.52
CA GLU A 114 -7.38 5.30 -6.31
C GLU A 114 -6.82 4.92 -4.94
N ARG A 115 -7.67 4.89 -3.91
CA ARG A 115 -7.28 4.44 -2.57
C ARG A 115 -6.84 2.97 -2.56
N ILE A 116 -7.55 2.07 -3.23
CA ILE A 116 -7.16 0.65 -3.33
C ILE A 116 -5.74 0.52 -3.89
N LEU A 117 -5.39 1.25 -4.95
CA LEU A 117 -4.04 1.19 -5.53
C LEU A 117 -2.99 1.76 -4.57
N MET A 118 -3.27 2.88 -3.91
CA MET A 118 -2.36 3.43 -2.89
C MET A 118 -2.18 2.46 -1.72
N GLU A 119 -3.27 1.83 -1.23
CA GLU A 119 -3.21 0.81 -0.18
C GLU A 119 -2.43 -0.43 -0.63
N THR A 120 -2.52 -0.81 -1.92
CA THR A 120 -1.73 -1.92 -2.47
C THR A 120 -0.24 -1.59 -2.49
N VAL A 121 0.16 -0.40 -2.93
CA VAL A 121 1.57 0.04 -2.90
C VAL A 121 2.08 0.04 -1.46
N MET A 122 1.32 0.63 -0.52
CA MET A 122 1.67 0.60 0.90
C MET A 122 1.84 -0.83 1.44
N CYS A 123 0.90 -1.71 1.11
CA CYS A 123 0.88 -3.07 1.63
C CYS A 123 2.01 -3.93 1.05
N THR A 124 2.36 -3.68 -0.23
CA THR A 124 3.36 -4.47 -0.96
C THR A 124 4.77 -4.02 -0.67
N PHE A 125 5.03 -2.71 -0.59
CA PHE A 125 6.37 -2.15 -0.56
C PHE A 125 6.69 -1.38 0.73
N HIS A 126 5.67 -0.91 1.45
CA HIS A 126 5.84 -0.02 2.62
C HIS A 126 5.02 -0.47 3.83
N LEU A 127 4.79 -1.78 4.01
CA LEU A 127 3.92 -2.32 5.06
C LEU A 127 4.39 -1.94 6.48
N GLY A 128 5.71 -1.87 6.70
CA GLY A 128 6.31 -1.42 7.94
C GLY A 128 5.87 0.00 8.34
N ASN A 129 5.73 0.87 7.35
CA ASN A 129 5.34 2.27 7.51
C ASN A 129 3.86 2.54 7.23
N TRP A 130 3.00 1.56 7.43
CA TRP A 130 1.56 1.66 7.13
C TRP A 130 0.93 2.94 7.67
N LYS A 131 0.24 3.67 6.79
CA LYS A 131 -0.46 4.92 7.12
C LYS A 131 -1.97 4.75 7.00
N LYS A 132 -2.71 5.45 7.86
CA LYS A 132 -4.18 5.53 7.74
C LYS A 132 -4.58 6.24 6.45
N SER A 133 -5.77 5.93 5.94
CA SER A 133 -6.24 6.42 4.63
C SER A 133 -6.13 7.94 4.42
N SER A 134 -6.15 8.75 5.47
CA SER A 134 -5.98 10.22 5.36
C SER A 134 -4.54 10.67 5.09
N GLN A 135 -3.55 9.84 5.40
CA GLN A 135 -2.12 10.15 5.33
C GLN A 135 -1.41 9.41 4.20
N ILE A 136 -2.05 8.36 3.65
CA ILE A 136 -1.44 7.45 2.69
C ILE A 136 -0.95 8.16 1.42
N GLY A 137 -1.73 9.11 0.90
CA GLY A 137 -1.37 9.82 -0.33
C GLY A 137 -0.11 10.69 -0.19
N ALA A 138 0.02 11.39 0.94
CA ALA A 138 1.21 12.19 1.22
C ALA A 138 2.45 11.29 1.40
N TYR A 139 2.32 10.22 2.18
CA TYR A 139 3.41 9.28 2.40
C TYR A 139 3.91 8.66 1.07
N ILE A 140 2.99 8.16 0.25
CA ILE A 140 3.33 7.59 -1.07
C ILE A 140 4.00 8.63 -1.96
N ASN A 141 3.51 9.86 -1.97
CA ASN A 141 4.07 10.93 -2.79
C ASN A 141 5.54 11.24 -2.47
N GLU A 142 5.92 11.04 -1.21
CA GLU A 142 7.28 11.28 -0.71
C GLU A 142 8.20 10.06 -0.83
N ASN A 143 7.67 8.86 -0.58
CA ASN A 143 8.49 7.67 -0.34
C ASN A 143 8.37 6.58 -1.41
N ALA A 144 7.30 6.56 -2.22
CA ALA A 144 7.16 5.55 -3.28
C ALA A 144 8.00 5.89 -4.51
N THR A 145 8.24 4.88 -5.36
CA THR A 145 8.95 5.02 -6.63
C THR A 145 8.04 4.74 -7.82
N MET A 146 8.45 5.14 -9.03
CA MET A 146 7.68 4.85 -10.25
C MET A 146 7.70 3.35 -10.57
N GLU A 147 8.81 2.68 -10.30
CA GLU A 147 9.01 1.25 -10.50
C GLU A 147 8.03 0.41 -9.68
N GLU A 148 7.69 0.84 -8.46
CA GLU A 148 6.67 0.16 -7.63
C GLU A 148 5.29 0.21 -8.29
N PHE A 149 4.91 1.34 -8.86
CA PHE A 149 3.66 1.46 -9.62
C PHE A 149 3.70 0.69 -10.94
N GLU A 150 4.86 0.59 -11.61
CA GLU A 150 5.03 -0.21 -12.81
C GLU A 150 4.91 -1.69 -12.51
N SER A 151 5.57 -2.14 -11.45
CA SER A 151 5.46 -3.51 -10.93
C SER A 151 4.01 -3.86 -10.60
N LEU A 152 3.31 -2.97 -9.87
CA LEU A 152 1.89 -3.16 -9.56
C LEU A 152 1.02 -3.23 -10.82
N GLY A 153 1.22 -2.31 -11.77
CA GLY A 153 0.47 -2.31 -13.04
C GLY A 153 0.69 -3.59 -13.84
N SER A 154 1.92 -4.09 -13.88
CA SER A 154 2.27 -5.37 -14.51
C SER A 154 1.61 -6.55 -13.80
N CYS A 155 1.63 -6.58 -12.47
CA CYS A 155 0.94 -7.60 -11.67
C CYS A 155 -0.56 -7.63 -11.95
N ILE A 156 -1.23 -6.48 -11.97
CA ILE A 156 -2.66 -6.41 -12.24
C ILE A 156 -2.98 -6.87 -13.67
N GLY A 157 -2.15 -6.51 -14.65
CA GLY A 157 -2.31 -6.99 -16.04
C GLY A 157 -2.12 -8.52 -16.16
N ARG A 158 -1.20 -9.12 -15.38
CA ARG A 158 -1.08 -10.59 -15.32
C ARG A 158 -2.31 -11.23 -14.66
N LEU A 159 -2.79 -10.64 -13.55
CA LEU A 159 -3.95 -11.12 -12.83
C LEU A 159 -5.22 -11.08 -13.71
N GLU A 160 -5.40 -10.03 -14.51
CA GLU A 160 -6.50 -9.89 -15.47
C GLU A 160 -6.62 -11.09 -16.41
N ASN A 161 -5.49 -11.65 -16.86
CA ASN A 161 -5.47 -12.76 -17.80
C ASN A 161 -5.92 -14.10 -17.19
N ILE A 162 -5.99 -14.21 -15.87
CA ILE A 162 -6.31 -15.47 -15.17
C ILE A 162 -7.62 -15.40 -14.38
N ILE A 163 -8.13 -14.20 -14.08
CA ILE A 163 -9.36 -14.02 -13.31
C ILE A 163 -10.59 -14.30 -14.17
N THR A 164 -11.45 -15.17 -13.68
CA THR A 164 -12.74 -15.50 -14.27
C THR A 164 -13.86 -14.63 -13.67
N GLU A 165 -15.01 -14.55 -14.35
CA GLU A 165 -16.13 -13.69 -13.95
C GLU A 165 -16.59 -13.94 -12.50
N ASP A 166 -16.56 -15.18 -12.06
CA ASP A 166 -17.00 -15.58 -10.72
C ASP A 166 -15.98 -15.23 -9.61
N LEU A 167 -14.70 -15.03 -9.94
CA LEU A 167 -13.65 -14.62 -9.01
C LEU A 167 -13.61 -13.12 -8.73
N TYR A 168 -14.13 -12.28 -9.63
CA TYR A 168 -14.18 -10.83 -9.39
C TYR A 168 -14.92 -10.46 -8.10
N GLY A 169 -15.81 -11.31 -7.60
CA GLY A 169 -16.52 -11.10 -6.34
C GLY A 169 -15.62 -11.08 -5.09
N LEU A 170 -14.43 -11.68 -5.16
CA LEU A 170 -13.44 -11.65 -4.07
C LEU A 170 -12.77 -10.27 -3.93
N PHE A 171 -12.66 -9.52 -5.04
CA PHE A 171 -12.00 -8.22 -5.07
C PHE A 171 -12.96 -7.10 -4.65
N THR A 172 -13.23 -7.04 -3.35
CA THR A 172 -14.04 -5.98 -2.75
C THR A 172 -13.21 -4.73 -2.50
N SER A 173 -13.84 -3.59 -2.26
CA SER A 173 -13.13 -2.36 -1.86
C SER A 173 -12.40 -2.46 -0.51
N LYS A 174 -12.64 -3.53 0.24
CA LYS A 174 -11.99 -3.81 1.53
C LYS A 174 -10.77 -4.71 1.39
N ASP A 175 -10.84 -5.72 0.51
CA ASP A 175 -9.87 -6.82 0.48
C ASP A 175 -9.00 -6.82 -0.79
N SER A 176 -9.36 -6.05 -1.83
CA SER A 176 -8.62 -6.01 -3.10
C SER A 176 -7.13 -5.72 -2.91
N PHE A 177 -6.77 -4.74 -2.07
CA PHE A 177 -5.38 -4.38 -1.87
C PHE A 177 -4.56 -5.51 -1.24
N ILE A 178 -5.16 -6.33 -0.37
CA ILE A 178 -4.53 -7.51 0.22
C ILE A 178 -4.35 -8.60 -0.84
N LEU A 179 -5.37 -8.85 -1.67
CA LEU A 179 -5.30 -9.85 -2.74
C LEU A 179 -4.29 -9.47 -3.84
N PHE A 180 -4.20 -8.19 -4.20
CA PHE A 180 -3.16 -7.72 -5.13
C PHE A 180 -1.76 -7.89 -4.53
N THR A 181 -1.60 -7.59 -3.25
CA THR A 181 -0.33 -7.83 -2.54
C THR A 181 0.01 -9.31 -2.49
N LEU A 182 -0.97 -10.17 -2.21
CA LEU A 182 -0.76 -11.62 -2.21
C LEU A 182 -0.34 -12.13 -3.60
N PHE A 183 -1.00 -11.65 -4.67
CA PHE A 183 -0.61 -12.02 -6.02
C PHE A 183 0.81 -11.54 -6.36
N HIS A 184 1.19 -10.33 -5.96
CA HIS A 184 2.56 -9.86 -6.11
C HIS A 184 3.56 -10.79 -5.40
N ARG A 185 3.25 -11.29 -4.18
CA ARG A 185 4.07 -12.29 -3.50
C ARG A 185 4.11 -13.62 -4.26
N PHE A 186 2.96 -14.08 -4.76
CA PHE A 186 2.87 -15.29 -5.59
C PHE A 186 3.77 -15.20 -6.83
N THR A 187 3.85 -14.04 -7.51
CA THR A 187 4.69 -13.90 -8.71
C THR A 187 6.17 -14.16 -8.45
N LYS A 188 6.64 -14.02 -7.21
CA LYS A 188 8.03 -14.31 -6.81
C LYS A 188 8.30 -15.81 -6.69
N LEU A 189 7.27 -16.65 -6.62
CA LEU A 189 7.41 -18.11 -6.62
C LEU A 189 7.72 -18.68 -8.00
N ASN A 190 7.71 -17.86 -9.05
CA ASN A 190 7.98 -18.26 -10.44
C ASN A 190 7.11 -19.44 -10.93
N MET A 191 5.86 -19.52 -10.47
CA MET A 191 4.89 -20.54 -10.86
C MET A 191 3.98 -20.01 -11.97
N ASP A 192 3.24 -20.93 -12.65
CA ASP A 192 2.20 -20.53 -13.60
C ASP A 192 1.09 -19.76 -12.88
N ASP A 193 0.73 -18.58 -13.40
CA ASP A 193 -0.28 -17.70 -12.83
C ASP A 193 -1.64 -18.39 -12.65
N LYS A 194 -1.98 -19.38 -13.47
CA LYS A 194 -3.21 -20.16 -13.34
C LYS A 194 -3.32 -20.85 -11.98
N ARG A 195 -2.21 -21.24 -11.36
CA ARG A 195 -2.23 -21.84 -10.02
C ARG A 195 -2.72 -20.88 -8.96
N PHE A 196 -2.52 -19.58 -9.15
CA PHE A 196 -3.11 -18.57 -8.27
C PHE A 196 -4.62 -18.47 -8.47
N ALA A 197 -5.11 -18.55 -9.70
CA ALA A 197 -6.55 -18.63 -9.97
C ALA A 197 -7.18 -19.87 -9.34
N ASP A 198 -6.53 -21.04 -9.45
CA ASP A 198 -6.98 -22.27 -8.80
C ASP A 198 -7.04 -22.12 -7.27
N PHE A 199 -6.04 -21.47 -6.68
CA PHE A 199 -6.07 -21.12 -5.26
C PHE A 199 -7.25 -20.19 -4.92
N LEU A 200 -7.54 -19.16 -5.73
CA LEU A 200 -8.67 -18.26 -5.49
C LEU A 200 -10.03 -18.99 -5.59
N HIS A 201 -10.16 -19.97 -6.49
CA HIS A 201 -11.34 -20.82 -6.53
C HIS A 201 -11.46 -21.64 -5.24
N ALA A 202 -10.40 -22.33 -4.83
CA ALA A 202 -10.40 -23.07 -3.58
C ALA A 202 -10.67 -22.16 -2.36
N PHE A 203 -10.12 -20.96 -2.35
CA PHE A 203 -10.35 -19.97 -1.31
C PHE A 203 -11.83 -19.58 -1.23
N LYS A 204 -12.46 -19.32 -2.35
CA LYS A 204 -13.89 -19.01 -2.46
C LYS A 204 -14.76 -20.19 -2.04
N ASP A 205 -14.36 -21.42 -2.36
CA ASP A 205 -15.12 -22.66 -2.16
C ASP A 205 -14.96 -23.25 -0.74
N GLY A 206 -14.39 -22.48 0.21
CA GLY A 206 -14.36 -22.83 1.63
C GLY A 206 -12.98 -22.85 2.27
N LEU A 207 -11.88 -22.68 1.51
CA LEU A 207 -10.55 -22.56 2.12
C LEU A 207 -10.44 -21.27 2.97
N CYS A 208 -11.25 -20.24 2.67
CA CYS A 208 -11.34 -19.00 3.46
C CYS A 208 -11.85 -19.20 4.89
N ASP A 209 -12.57 -20.30 5.16
CA ASP A 209 -13.10 -20.65 6.49
C ASP A 209 -12.12 -21.50 7.30
N LYS A 210 -10.99 -21.87 6.71
CA LYS A 210 -9.96 -22.62 7.40
C LYS A 210 -9.23 -21.77 8.41
N GLU A 211 -9.09 -22.31 9.61
CA GLU A 211 -8.36 -21.70 10.71
C GLU A 211 -6.84 -21.78 10.47
N VAL A 212 -6.16 -20.67 10.69
CA VAL A 212 -4.70 -20.54 10.71
C VAL A 212 -4.33 -19.88 12.04
N ASP A 213 -3.57 -20.58 12.88
CA ASP A 213 -3.15 -20.11 14.21
C ASP A 213 -4.31 -19.59 15.09
N GLY A 214 -5.44 -20.29 15.06
CA GLY A 214 -6.63 -19.92 15.84
C GLY A 214 -7.46 -18.78 15.23
N LYS A 215 -7.25 -18.42 13.96
CA LYS A 215 -7.91 -17.28 13.31
C LYS A 215 -8.41 -17.63 11.93
N ILE A 216 -9.52 -17.05 11.53
CA ILE A 216 -10.14 -17.17 10.23
C ILE A 216 -10.05 -15.82 9.50
N PHE A 217 -9.78 -15.83 8.20
CA PHE A 217 -9.56 -14.62 7.40
C PHE A 217 -10.68 -13.56 7.54
N TYR A 218 -11.94 -13.99 7.57
CA TYR A 218 -13.09 -13.08 7.65
C TYR A 218 -13.49 -12.67 9.07
N GLU A 219 -12.97 -13.32 10.10
CA GLU A 219 -13.27 -13.03 11.51
C GLU A 219 -12.40 -11.92 12.12
N SER A 220 -11.57 -11.28 11.32
CA SER A 220 -10.69 -10.22 11.80
C SER A 220 -11.45 -9.01 12.36
N GLY A 221 -10.93 -8.50 13.51
CA GLY A 221 -11.52 -7.55 14.41
C GLY A 221 -12.06 -6.23 13.83
N ARG A 222 -12.51 -5.33 14.69
CA ARG A 222 -13.30 -4.13 14.37
C ARG A 222 -12.63 -3.10 13.43
N SER A 223 -11.31 -3.08 13.29
CA SER A 223 -10.59 -2.12 12.45
C SER A 223 -9.82 -2.83 11.34
N LEU A 224 -10.43 -2.95 10.16
CA LEU A 224 -9.86 -3.60 8.98
C LEU A 224 -8.67 -2.84 8.36
N LYS A 225 -8.32 -1.66 8.89
CA LYS A 225 -7.29 -0.76 8.34
C LYS A 225 -6.14 -0.50 9.32
N ASP A 226 -6.09 -1.21 10.42
CA ASP A 226 -4.97 -1.14 11.35
C ASP A 226 -3.88 -2.12 10.89
N ARG A 227 -2.61 -1.67 10.96
CA ARG A 227 -1.45 -2.46 10.49
C ARG A 227 -1.43 -3.90 11.03
N PRO A 228 -1.60 -4.14 12.34
CA PRO A 228 -1.58 -5.51 12.85
C PRO A 228 -2.63 -6.41 12.20
N VAL A 229 -3.83 -5.90 11.94
CA VAL A 229 -4.92 -6.65 11.28
C VAL A 229 -4.56 -6.95 9.82
N ILE A 230 -3.91 -6.01 9.13
CA ILE A 230 -3.49 -6.22 7.73
C ILE A 230 -2.37 -7.25 7.66
N VAL A 231 -1.38 -7.16 8.54
CA VAL A 231 -0.29 -8.15 8.65
C VAL A 231 -0.86 -9.53 8.92
N GLU A 232 -1.76 -9.66 9.89
CA GLU A 232 -2.42 -10.91 10.23
C GLU A 232 -3.20 -11.49 9.04
N LYS A 233 -3.99 -10.67 8.35
CA LYS A 233 -4.75 -11.11 7.16
C LYS A 233 -3.84 -11.59 6.03
N LEU A 234 -2.76 -10.86 5.77
CA LEU A 234 -1.76 -11.28 4.78
C LEU A 234 -1.11 -12.59 5.17
N ASP A 235 -0.78 -12.74 6.44
CA ASP A 235 -0.15 -13.95 6.97
C ASP A 235 -1.06 -15.18 6.81
N ILE A 236 -2.34 -15.04 7.17
CA ILE A 236 -3.35 -16.08 6.95
C ILE A 236 -3.45 -16.45 5.47
N LEU A 237 -3.63 -15.47 4.58
CA LEU A 237 -3.75 -15.71 3.14
C LEU A 237 -2.52 -16.37 2.56
N GLU A 238 -1.34 -15.91 2.92
CA GLU A 238 -0.07 -16.48 2.44
C GLU A 238 0.11 -17.92 2.94
N THR A 239 -0.23 -18.20 4.19
CA THR A 239 -0.22 -19.56 4.76
C THR A 239 -1.19 -20.48 4.03
N LEU A 240 -2.42 -20.03 3.78
CA LEU A 240 -3.41 -20.79 3.02
C LEU A 240 -2.96 -21.03 1.58
N MET A 241 -2.42 -20.00 0.93
CA MET A 241 -1.92 -20.09 -0.45
C MET A 241 -0.75 -21.08 -0.54
N CYS A 242 0.25 -20.93 0.30
CA CYS A 242 1.43 -21.83 0.28
C CYS A 242 1.04 -23.27 0.60
N GLY A 243 0.15 -23.48 1.57
CA GLY A 243 -0.39 -24.82 1.89
C GLY A 243 -1.16 -25.43 0.72
N TYR A 244 -1.97 -24.65 -0.01
CA TYR A 244 -2.68 -25.10 -1.20
C TYR A 244 -1.73 -25.45 -2.34
N LEU A 245 -0.71 -24.63 -2.56
CA LEU A 245 0.28 -24.80 -3.62
C LEU A 245 1.29 -25.93 -3.33
N GLY A 246 1.36 -26.41 -2.08
CA GLY A 246 2.34 -27.39 -1.63
C GLY A 246 3.76 -26.82 -1.58
N VAL A 247 3.89 -25.51 -1.33
CA VAL A 247 5.19 -24.84 -1.17
C VAL A 247 5.37 -24.38 0.26
N GLN A 248 6.62 -24.30 0.70
CA GLN A 248 6.91 -23.73 2.00
C GLN A 248 6.62 -22.23 1.96
N LYS A 249 5.93 -21.71 2.99
CA LYS A 249 5.74 -20.29 3.14
C LYS A 249 7.10 -19.62 3.29
N PRO A 250 7.41 -18.57 2.48
CA PRO A 250 8.63 -17.84 2.67
C PRO A 250 8.71 -17.32 4.11
N GLY A 251 9.75 -17.68 4.83
CA GLY A 251 10.03 -17.12 6.15
C GLY A 251 10.27 -15.61 6.07
N PRO A 252 10.24 -14.90 7.21
CA PRO A 252 10.49 -13.46 7.23
C PRO A 252 11.79 -13.07 6.50
N GLY A 253 12.83 -13.89 6.44
CA GLY A 253 14.10 -13.63 5.75
C GLY A 253 14.14 -14.01 4.28
N GLN A 254 13.31 -14.93 3.81
CA GLN A 254 13.24 -15.29 2.38
C GLN A 254 12.65 -14.17 1.50
N GLN A 255 12.21 -13.06 2.08
CA GLN A 255 11.80 -11.86 1.34
C GLN A 255 13.00 -10.94 0.99
N ILE A 256 14.23 -11.32 1.32
CA ILE A 256 15.43 -10.57 0.96
C ILE A 256 15.67 -10.74 -0.55
N ASP A 257 15.85 -9.63 -1.23
CA ASP A 257 16.37 -9.63 -2.59
C ASP A 257 17.81 -10.14 -2.56
N LEU A 258 18.00 -11.40 -2.94
CA LEU A 258 19.30 -12.06 -2.87
C LEU A 258 20.40 -11.35 -3.69
N GLU A 259 20.03 -10.70 -4.80
CA GLU A 259 21.01 -9.95 -5.61
C GLU A 259 21.44 -8.66 -4.90
N LYS A 260 20.49 -7.95 -4.30
CA LYS A 260 20.81 -6.75 -3.50
C LYS A 260 21.62 -7.11 -2.25
N ALA A 261 21.22 -8.19 -1.56
CA ALA A 261 21.94 -8.68 -0.39
C ALA A 261 23.36 -9.12 -0.76
N LEU A 262 23.53 -9.82 -1.87
CA LEU A 262 24.84 -10.21 -2.38
C LEU A 262 25.72 -8.99 -2.68
N GLY A 263 25.16 -8.01 -3.39
CA GLY A 263 25.86 -6.73 -3.65
C GLY A 263 26.29 -6.05 -2.36
N PHE A 264 25.35 -5.92 -1.41
CA PHE A 264 25.59 -5.28 -0.12
C PHE A 264 26.69 -6.00 0.70
N VAL A 265 26.62 -7.32 0.83
CA VAL A 265 27.61 -8.12 1.58
C VAL A 265 28.97 -8.06 0.93
N ARG A 266 29.07 -8.11 -0.40
CA ARG A 266 30.33 -7.98 -1.14
C ARG A 266 30.98 -6.62 -0.94
N GLU A 267 30.21 -5.58 -0.89
CA GLU A 267 30.70 -4.21 -0.75
C GLU A 267 31.14 -3.90 0.68
N ASN A 268 30.43 -4.42 1.69
CA ASN A 268 30.59 -3.98 3.07
C ASN A 268 31.25 -5.01 4.01
N VAL A 269 31.25 -6.33 3.64
CA VAL A 269 31.68 -7.40 4.55
C VAL A 269 32.64 -8.37 3.90
N ILE A 270 32.21 -9.14 2.89
CA ILE A 270 32.94 -10.26 2.29
C ILE A 270 32.96 -10.08 0.77
N PRO A 271 34.08 -9.63 0.16
CA PRO A 271 34.16 -9.35 -1.28
C PRO A 271 33.84 -10.53 -2.19
N PHE A 272 34.02 -11.76 -1.70
CA PHE A 272 33.89 -12.99 -2.48
C PHE A 272 32.64 -13.81 -2.11
N ALA A 273 31.69 -13.23 -1.37
CA ALA A 273 30.45 -13.92 -0.99
C ALA A 273 29.72 -14.45 -2.23
N THR A 274 29.10 -15.61 -2.09
CA THR A 274 28.30 -16.27 -3.13
C THR A 274 26.80 -16.14 -2.84
N LYS A 275 25.96 -16.51 -3.82
CA LYS A 275 24.50 -16.56 -3.59
C LYS A 275 24.11 -17.63 -2.56
N GLU A 276 24.87 -18.72 -2.49
CA GLU A 276 24.67 -19.78 -1.51
C GLU A 276 24.92 -19.26 -0.11
N ASP A 277 26.00 -18.49 0.10
CA ASP A 277 26.31 -17.87 1.39
C ASP A 277 25.19 -16.93 1.83
N ILE A 278 24.65 -16.09 0.91
CA ILE A 278 23.54 -15.20 1.23
C ILE A 278 22.28 -15.99 1.61
N GLY A 279 22.03 -17.14 0.96
CA GLY A 279 20.94 -18.05 1.33
C GLY A 279 21.10 -18.55 2.78
N GLN A 280 22.29 -18.99 3.17
CA GLN A 280 22.59 -19.44 4.52
C GLN A 280 22.47 -18.29 5.54
N TYR A 281 22.99 -17.11 5.23
CA TYR A 281 22.85 -15.94 6.12
C TYR A 281 21.39 -15.53 6.32
N ALA A 282 20.58 -15.63 5.29
CA ALA A 282 19.14 -15.37 5.38
C ALA A 282 18.42 -16.37 6.30
N GLU A 283 18.74 -17.67 6.19
CA GLU A 283 18.19 -18.72 7.05
C GLU A 283 18.58 -18.53 8.53
N VAL A 284 19.85 -18.18 8.78
CA VAL A 284 20.33 -17.90 10.14
C VAL A 284 19.63 -16.65 10.70
N LEU A 285 19.51 -15.58 9.90
CA LEU A 285 18.78 -14.38 10.30
C LEU A 285 17.34 -14.70 10.68
N ASP A 286 16.64 -15.55 9.91
CA ASP A 286 15.28 -15.96 10.23
C ASP A 286 15.19 -16.70 11.56
N SER A 287 16.15 -17.60 11.82
CA SER A 287 16.22 -18.31 13.08
C SER A 287 16.44 -17.37 14.26
N LEU A 288 17.31 -16.38 14.11
CA LEU A 288 17.59 -15.35 15.13
C LEU A 288 16.36 -14.48 15.42
N LEU A 289 15.71 -13.98 14.38
CA LEU A 289 14.53 -13.12 14.49
C LEU A 289 13.31 -13.88 15.04
N GLY A 290 13.22 -15.18 14.78
CA GLY A 290 12.15 -16.05 15.32
C GLY A 290 12.31 -16.35 16.82
N LYS A 291 13.51 -16.28 17.37
CA LYS A 291 13.80 -16.50 18.81
C LYS A 291 13.63 -15.25 19.66
N SER A 292 13.81 -14.08 19.07
CA SER A 292 13.79 -12.80 19.79
C SER A 292 12.41 -12.15 19.67
N ASN A 293 11.89 -11.58 20.77
CA ASN A 293 10.79 -10.60 20.72
C ASN A 293 11.32 -9.30 20.11
N CYS A 294 11.72 -9.37 18.83
CA CYS A 294 12.29 -8.24 18.13
C CYS A 294 11.27 -7.12 18.00
N ASP A 295 11.73 -5.89 18.21
CA ASP A 295 10.95 -4.71 17.84
C ASP A 295 10.56 -4.80 16.38
N GLU A 296 9.31 -4.46 16.07
CA GLU A 296 8.76 -4.45 14.72
C GLU A 296 9.66 -3.69 13.71
N LYS A 297 10.42 -2.68 14.16
CA LYS A 297 11.37 -1.92 13.35
C LYS A 297 12.53 -2.75 12.79
N LEU A 298 13.02 -3.73 13.53
CA LEU A 298 14.08 -4.62 13.04
C LEU A 298 13.56 -5.61 11.99
N LEU A 299 12.25 -5.91 12.03
CA LEU A 299 11.59 -6.77 11.05
C LEU A 299 11.23 -6.04 9.75
N GLU A 300 11.41 -4.71 9.68
CA GLU A 300 11.16 -3.95 8.46
C GLU A 300 12.13 -4.36 7.35
N MET A 301 11.59 -4.48 6.12
CA MET A 301 12.36 -4.88 4.94
C MET A 301 13.60 -4.02 4.71
N GLU A 302 13.53 -2.75 5.13
CA GLU A 302 14.57 -1.75 5.00
C GLU A 302 15.80 -2.06 5.87
N ASN A 303 15.63 -2.74 7.00
CA ASN A 303 16.74 -3.14 7.91
C ASN A 303 17.44 -4.43 7.49
N ARG A 304 16.87 -5.19 6.58
CA ARG A 304 17.32 -6.56 6.30
C ARG A 304 18.68 -6.65 5.67
N LEU A 305 19.09 -5.68 4.86
CA LEU A 305 20.42 -5.67 4.27
C LEU A 305 21.48 -5.50 5.35
N SER A 306 21.27 -4.60 6.29
CA SER A 306 22.16 -4.39 7.45
C SER A 306 22.24 -5.65 8.31
N LEU A 307 21.09 -6.29 8.58
CA LEU A 307 21.04 -7.51 9.39
C LEU A 307 21.72 -8.69 8.70
N VAL A 308 21.54 -8.87 7.39
CA VAL A 308 22.30 -9.88 6.61
C VAL A 308 23.79 -9.58 6.67
N GLY A 309 24.18 -8.30 6.60
CA GLY A 309 25.57 -7.88 6.77
C GLY A 309 26.14 -8.26 8.13
N ILE A 310 25.33 -8.11 9.21
CA ILE A 310 25.75 -8.52 10.57
C ILE A 310 25.91 -10.05 10.65
N VAL A 311 24.98 -10.81 10.09
CA VAL A 311 25.12 -12.28 10.05
C VAL A 311 26.37 -12.69 9.25
N ALA A 312 26.59 -12.08 8.08
CA ALA A 312 27.80 -12.33 7.31
C ALA A 312 29.08 -11.99 8.12
N TYR A 313 29.07 -10.85 8.83
CA TYR A 313 30.19 -10.45 9.69
C TYR A 313 30.40 -11.43 10.84
N SER A 314 29.34 -11.95 11.43
CA SER A 314 29.44 -12.94 12.52
C SER A 314 30.05 -14.26 12.03
N PHE A 315 29.70 -14.71 10.85
CA PHE A 315 30.32 -15.92 10.24
C PHE A 315 31.83 -15.75 10.01
N GLU A 316 32.25 -14.59 9.48
CA GLU A 316 33.66 -14.31 9.23
C GLU A 316 34.49 -14.20 10.52
N ASN A 317 33.87 -13.87 11.64
CA ASN A 317 34.59 -13.62 12.90
C ASN A 317 34.26 -14.65 13.99
N ASP A 318 33.52 -15.71 13.69
CA ASP A 318 33.09 -16.75 14.62
C ASP A 318 32.37 -16.19 15.87
N ILE A 319 31.40 -15.28 15.64
CA ILE A 319 30.65 -14.57 16.68
C ILE A 319 29.26 -15.16 16.82
N ASP A 320 28.83 -15.49 18.04
CA ASP A 320 27.43 -15.84 18.34
C ASP A 320 26.59 -14.58 18.46
N LEU A 321 25.43 -14.57 17.78
CA LEU A 321 24.52 -13.44 17.76
C LEU A 321 23.27 -13.61 18.67
N ASP A 322 23.05 -14.79 19.25
CA ASP A 322 21.80 -15.14 19.95
C ASP A 322 21.51 -14.14 21.10
N ASP A 323 22.46 -13.90 21.96
CA ASP A 323 22.29 -12.99 23.09
C ASP A 323 22.34 -11.50 22.68
N TRP A 324 23.21 -11.18 21.71
CA TRP A 324 23.32 -9.81 21.22
C TRP A 324 22.03 -9.33 20.55
N ILE A 325 21.38 -10.16 19.73
CA ILE A 325 20.17 -9.73 19.01
C ILE A 325 19.01 -9.44 19.97
N VAL A 326 18.88 -10.22 21.04
CA VAL A 326 17.89 -9.99 22.11
C VAL A 326 18.15 -8.67 22.83
N ASP A 327 19.40 -8.43 23.21
CA ASP A 327 19.80 -7.21 23.89
C ASP A 327 19.67 -5.99 22.97
N TYR A 328 20.12 -6.09 21.72
CA TYR A 328 20.01 -5.03 20.72
C TYR A 328 18.54 -4.65 20.47
N CYS A 329 17.64 -5.63 20.30
CA CYS A 329 16.21 -5.39 20.16
C CYS A 329 15.60 -4.66 21.36
N SER A 330 16.05 -4.98 22.57
CA SER A 330 15.52 -4.37 23.80
C SER A 330 15.95 -2.91 24.01
N ARG A 331 17.08 -2.53 23.45
CA ARG A 331 17.72 -1.21 23.68
C ARG A 331 17.62 -0.27 22.48
N ASN A 332 17.37 -0.79 21.30
CA ASN A 332 17.51 0.00 20.08
C ASN A 332 16.32 0.92 19.84
N ASP A 333 16.53 2.19 20.05
CA ASP A 333 15.57 3.26 19.78
C ASP A 333 15.75 3.86 18.36
N GLY A 334 16.85 3.54 17.70
CA GLY A 334 17.29 4.19 16.47
C GLY A 334 17.36 3.26 15.27
N TYR A 335 16.90 3.78 14.15
CA TYR A 335 17.02 3.18 12.84
C TYR A 335 17.66 4.18 11.89
N ILE A 336 18.70 3.75 11.18
CA ILE A 336 19.38 4.56 10.18
C ILE A 336 18.93 4.10 8.80
N SER A 337 18.35 4.99 7.99
CA SER A 337 17.78 4.66 6.68
C SER A 337 18.84 4.22 5.66
N ASP A 338 20.06 4.75 5.74
CA ASP A 338 21.17 4.25 4.94
C ASP A 338 21.65 2.90 5.50
N GLN A 339 21.57 1.86 4.68
CA GLN A 339 21.85 0.49 5.11
C GLN A 339 23.33 0.23 5.44
N ALA A 340 24.24 0.92 4.77
CA ALA A 340 25.68 0.79 5.07
C ALA A 340 26.03 1.46 6.41
N GLU A 341 25.47 2.65 6.68
CA GLU A 341 25.60 3.31 7.97
C GLU A 341 24.92 2.50 9.09
N ASN A 342 23.74 1.94 8.82
CA ASN A 342 23.01 1.09 9.77
C ASN A 342 23.80 -0.18 10.11
N PHE A 343 24.40 -0.81 9.12
CA PHE A 343 25.30 -1.95 9.32
C PHE A 343 26.51 -1.57 10.21
N LEU A 344 27.16 -0.44 9.93
CA LEU A 344 28.28 0.02 10.74
C LEU A 344 27.86 0.33 12.19
N HIS A 345 26.67 0.91 12.36
CA HIS A 345 26.11 1.17 13.69
C HIS A 345 25.88 -0.15 14.45
N MET A 346 25.22 -1.13 13.83
CA MET A 346 24.99 -2.46 14.40
C MET A 346 26.29 -3.19 14.71
N LYS A 347 27.26 -3.15 13.80
CA LYS A 347 28.58 -3.76 13.97
C LYS A 347 29.32 -3.17 15.16
N ASN A 348 29.33 -1.84 15.31
CA ASN A 348 29.95 -1.18 16.44
C ASN A 348 29.29 -1.53 17.78
N ASP A 349 27.96 -1.66 17.78
CA ASP A 349 27.21 -2.10 18.95
C ASP A 349 27.53 -3.55 19.31
N LEU A 350 27.53 -4.47 18.33
CA LEU A 350 27.96 -5.86 18.53
C LEU A 350 29.37 -5.95 19.12
N GLN A 351 30.32 -5.19 18.60
CA GLN A 351 31.68 -5.16 19.12
C GLN A 351 31.74 -4.67 20.58
N ARG A 352 30.94 -3.67 20.95
CA ARG A 352 30.83 -3.22 22.34
C ARG A 352 30.22 -4.27 23.25
N PHE A 353 29.20 -4.98 22.76
CA PHE A 353 28.54 -6.05 23.49
C PHE A 353 29.54 -7.17 23.82
N ILE A 354 30.31 -7.63 22.86
CA ILE A 354 31.34 -8.68 23.05
C ILE A 354 32.43 -8.20 24.04
N ASN A 355 32.97 -7.02 23.84
CA ASN A 355 34.02 -6.48 24.73
C ASN A 355 33.50 -6.26 26.16
N GLY A 356 32.23 -5.91 26.34
CA GLY A 356 31.57 -5.78 27.65
C GLY A 356 31.34 -7.12 28.35
N ALA A 357 31.01 -8.18 27.59
CA ALA A 357 30.88 -9.53 28.10
C ALA A 357 32.23 -10.12 28.55
N ASP A 358 33.29 -9.89 27.80
CA ASP A 358 34.64 -10.31 28.16
C ASP A 358 35.18 -9.61 29.44
N ALA A 359 34.83 -8.34 29.63
CA ALA A 359 35.20 -7.59 30.87
C ALA A 359 34.48 -8.16 32.10
N ALA A 360 33.22 -8.57 31.98
CA ALA A 360 32.45 -9.17 33.08
C ALA A 360 32.96 -10.57 33.48
N HIS A 361 33.53 -11.32 32.55
CA HIS A 361 34.16 -12.63 32.84
C HIS A 361 35.57 -12.53 33.43
N THR A 362 36.30 -11.46 33.18
CA THR A 362 37.63 -11.23 33.78
C THR A 362 37.58 -10.74 35.22
N ASP A 363 36.50 -10.09 35.65
CA ASP A 363 36.31 -9.65 37.05
C ASP A 363 35.73 -10.76 37.97
N ALA A 364 35.36 -11.91 37.43
CA ALA A 364 34.80 -13.04 38.17
C ALA A 364 35.78 -14.22 38.33
N ALA A 365 37.03 -14.08 37.90
CA ALA A 365 38.13 -15.05 38.06
C ALA A 365 39.20 -14.48 38.98
#